data_5f0f4ea579bb7cf6bde33495e5ab59d5
#
_entry.id   5f0f4ea579bb7cf6bde33495e5ab59d5
#
_cell.length_a   1.000
_cell.length_b   1.000
_cell.length_c   1.000
_cell.angle_alpha   90.00
_cell.angle_beta   90.00
_cell.angle_gamma   90.00
#
_symmetry.space_group_name_H-M   'P 1'
#
loop_
_entity.id
_entity.type
_entity.pdbx_description
1 polymer ?
#
loop_
_entity_poly.entity_id
_entity_poly.type
_entity_poly.pdbx_seq_one_letter_code
_entity_poly.pdbx_strand_id
1 'polypeptide(L)'
;VLADGITMGGGLGLAAGSDMVIATERTRMAMPETRIGFFPDVGATGWLFRKCPPGYPEFLALTGYESTGSECVRVGLATHFVPSERLGEVVKGIEAGAEGIAPGKGEGRKILGGMLKRVLIEDIPIRPDMDAWVQTYFPGRTSVLDLLEDLKQCSIEQELCKGVFDRLSQRSPSAVVI
;
A
#
# COMPACT_ATOMS: atom_id res chain seq x y z
N VAL A 1 -8.97 -7.16 8.00
CA VAL A 1 -8.17 -8.08 7.16
C VAL A 1 -6.84 -8.33 7.83
N LEU A 2 -6.42 -9.59 7.89
CA LEU A 2 -5.06 -10.01 8.27
C LEU A 2 -4.29 -10.28 6.98
N ALA A 3 -3.34 -9.41 6.66
CA ALA A 3 -2.53 -9.47 5.45
C ALA A 3 -1.14 -10.00 5.80
N ASP A 4 -1.00 -11.33 5.87
CA ASP A 4 0.23 -12.00 6.33
C ASP A 4 0.98 -12.67 5.17
N GLY A 5 0.99 -12.07 4.01
CA GLY A 5 1.63 -12.60 2.82
C GLY A 5 1.34 -11.75 1.59
N ILE A 6 1.25 -12.37 0.43
CA ILE A 6 0.98 -11.69 -0.82
C ILE A 6 -0.47 -11.20 -0.86
N THR A 7 -0.65 -9.89 -0.98
CA THR A 7 -1.92 -9.20 -1.06
C THR A 7 -1.85 -8.24 -2.25
N MET A 8 -2.25 -8.71 -3.43
CA MET A 8 -2.08 -7.96 -4.69
C MET A 8 -3.39 -7.92 -5.48
N GLY A 9 -3.53 -6.95 -6.37
CA GLY A 9 -4.68 -6.81 -7.27
C GLY A 9 -6.00 -6.88 -6.51
N GLY A 10 -6.88 -7.83 -6.85
CA GLY A 10 -8.18 -8.05 -6.18
C GLY A 10 -8.09 -8.23 -4.68
N GLY A 11 -7.06 -8.93 -4.18
CA GLY A 11 -6.82 -9.11 -2.73
C GLY A 11 -6.55 -7.77 -2.03
N LEU A 12 -5.76 -6.89 -2.66
CA LEU A 12 -5.50 -5.56 -2.14
C LEU A 12 -6.75 -4.68 -2.20
N GLY A 13 -7.59 -4.83 -3.23
CA GLY A 13 -8.88 -4.14 -3.31
C GLY A 13 -9.82 -4.50 -2.15
N LEU A 14 -9.88 -5.80 -1.78
CA LEU A 14 -10.63 -6.24 -0.60
C LEU A 14 -10.07 -5.66 0.70
N ALA A 15 -8.74 -5.67 0.85
CA ALA A 15 -8.08 -5.05 1.99
C ALA A 15 -8.36 -3.54 2.07
N ALA A 16 -8.30 -2.84 0.94
CA ALA A 16 -8.60 -1.41 0.88
C ALA A 16 -10.04 -1.04 1.27
N GLY A 17 -11.00 -1.94 1.05
CA GLY A 17 -12.39 -1.80 1.49
C GLY A 17 -12.61 -2.04 2.98
N SER A 18 -11.60 -2.49 3.71
CA SER A 18 -11.73 -2.86 5.13
C SER A 18 -11.39 -1.68 6.04
N ASP A 19 -12.01 -1.64 7.23
CA ASP A 19 -11.72 -0.65 8.28
C ASP A 19 -10.33 -0.82 8.87
N MET A 20 -9.86 -2.06 8.95
CA MET A 20 -8.57 -2.39 9.55
C MET A 20 -7.84 -3.43 8.67
N VAL A 21 -6.63 -3.09 8.33
CA VAL A 21 -5.70 -3.96 7.59
C VAL A 21 -4.45 -4.11 8.43
N ILE A 22 -4.19 -5.33 8.88
CA ILE A 22 -3.05 -5.66 9.72
C ILE A 22 -2.00 -6.33 8.84
N ALA A 23 -0.86 -5.67 8.69
CA ALA A 23 0.31 -6.17 7.98
C ALA A 23 1.29 -6.85 8.95
N THR A 24 2.12 -7.73 8.43
CA THR A 24 3.25 -8.36 9.13
C THR A 24 4.54 -8.17 8.33
N GLU A 25 5.68 -8.61 8.85
CA GLU A 25 6.94 -8.61 8.10
C GLU A 25 6.90 -9.47 6.83
N ARG A 26 5.93 -10.37 6.70
CA ARG A 26 5.72 -11.22 5.52
C ARG A 26 4.80 -10.59 4.47
N THR A 27 4.16 -9.49 4.81
CA THR A 27 3.20 -8.80 3.92
C THR A 27 3.91 -8.23 2.71
N ARG A 28 3.30 -8.42 1.53
CA ARG A 28 3.72 -7.87 0.25
C ARG A 28 2.50 -7.34 -0.50
N MET A 29 2.42 -6.04 -0.69
CA MET A 29 1.28 -5.35 -1.33
C MET A 29 1.70 -4.65 -2.60
N ALA A 30 0.96 -4.87 -3.70
CA ALA A 30 1.18 -4.18 -4.97
C ALA A 30 -0.09 -4.15 -5.82
N MET A 31 -0.12 -3.21 -6.79
CA MET A 31 -1.02 -3.21 -7.93
C MET A 31 -0.19 -3.51 -9.19
N PRO A 32 0.01 -4.80 -9.54
CA PRO A 32 0.96 -5.18 -10.59
C PRO A 32 0.36 -5.16 -12.00
N GLU A 33 -0.86 -4.69 -12.19
CA GLU A 33 -1.67 -4.83 -13.40
C GLU A 33 -0.98 -4.27 -14.64
N THR A 34 -0.23 -3.16 -14.51
CA THR A 34 0.51 -2.56 -15.63
C THR A 34 1.56 -3.50 -16.24
N ARG A 35 2.02 -4.52 -15.48
CA ARG A 35 2.96 -5.54 -15.99
C ARG A 35 2.32 -6.49 -16.99
N ILE A 36 1.02 -6.69 -16.91
CA ILE A 36 0.26 -7.63 -17.73
C ILE A 36 -0.63 -6.92 -18.75
N GLY A 37 -0.40 -5.63 -18.96
CA GLY A 37 -1.15 -4.85 -19.94
C GLY A 37 -2.55 -4.42 -19.50
N PHE A 38 -2.78 -4.39 -18.18
CA PHE A 38 -4.05 -3.97 -17.60
C PHE A 38 -3.86 -2.72 -16.71
N PHE A 39 -4.91 -1.97 -16.47
CA PHE A 39 -4.88 -0.84 -15.53
C PHE A 39 -5.17 -1.32 -14.10
N PRO A 40 -4.73 -0.60 -13.06
CA PRO A 40 -5.11 -0.87 -11.68
C PRO A 40 -6.62 -0.81 -11.50
N ASP A 41 -7.24 -1.97 -11.32
CA ASP A 41 -8.68 -2.17 -11.19
C ASP A 41 -9.16 -2.11 -9.72
N VAL A 42 -10.24 -2.80 -9.37
CA VAL A 42 -10.83 -2.92 -8.02
C VAL A 42 -10.99 -1.58 -7.29
N GLY A 43 -11.21 -0.51 -8.04
CA GLY A 43 -11.37 0.83 -7.51
C GLY A 43 -10.08 1.49 -7.03
N ALA A 44 -8.90 0.99 -7.45
CA ALA A 44 -7.60 1.49 -7.03
C ALA A 44 -7.41 2.97 -7.32
N THR A 45 -7.87 3.45 -8.46
CA THR A 45 -7.85 4.88 -8.84
C THR A 45 -8.65 5.78 -7.87
N GLY A 46 -9.51 5.21 -7.05
CA GLY A 46 -10.26 5.94 -6.03
C GLY A 46 -9.67 5.77 -4.62
N TRP A 47 -9.45 4.53 -4.17
CA TRP A 47 -9.02 4.33 -2.77
C TRP A 47 -7.54 4.64 -2.55
N LEU A 48 -6.64 4.51 -3.54
CA LEU A 48 -5.25 4.94 -3.42
C LEU A 48 -5.18 6.43 -3.07
N PHE A 49 -5.89 7.27 -3.79
CA PHE A 49 -5.92 8.73 -3.55
C PHE A 49 -6.55 9.13 -2.21
N ARG A 50 -7.34 8.26 -1.59
CA ARG A 50 -7.91 8.52 -0.25
C ARG A 50 -7.04 8.03 0.89
N LYS A 51 -6.18 7.04 0.65
CA LYS A 51 -5.45 6.34 1.71
C LYS A 51 -3.95 6.65 1.71
N CYS A 52 -3.36 6.85 0.54
CA CYS A 52 -1.93 7.03 0.39
C CYS A 52 -1.51 8.50 0.45
N PRO A 53 -0.29 8.80 0.91
CA PRO A 53 0.28 10.13 0.84
C PRO A 53 0.39 10.65 -0.61
N PRO A 54 0.47 11.98 -0.82
CA PRO A 54 0.58 12.56 -2.16
C PRO A 54 1.70 11.95 -3.00
N GLY A 55 1.42 11.67 -4.27
CA GLY A 55 2.33 11.04 -5.23
C GLY A 55 2.40 9.52 -5.16
N TYR A 56 2.11 8.93 -4.00
CA TYR A 56 2.09 7.47 -3.87
C TYR A 56 0.98 6.79 -4.67
N PRO A 57 -0.23 7.36 -4.84
CA PRO A 57 -1.23 6.76 -5.71
C PRO A 57 -0.72 6.49 -7.11
N GLU A 58 -0.15 7.50 -7.76
CA GLU A 58 0.39 7.40 -9.11
C GLU A 58 1.64 6.49 -9.13
N PHE A 59 2.54 6.66 -8.16
CA PHE A 59 3.74 5.83 -8.06
C PHE A 59 3.40 4.34 -7.96
N LEU A 60 2.50 3.95 -7.05
CA LEU A 60 2.12 2.56 -6.84
C LEU A 60 1.36 2.00 -8.04
N ALA A 61 0.42 2.77 -8.60
CA ALA A 61 -0.42 2.35 -9.71
C ALA A 61 0.39 2.17 -11.01
N LEU A 62 1.25 3.12 -11.34
CA LEU A 62 2.02 3.10 -12.60
C LEU A 62 3.15 2.08 -12.57
N THR A 63 3.89 2.03 -11.45
CA THR A 63 5.10 1.21 -11.36
C THR A 63 4.83 -0.23 -10.96
N GLY A 64 3.69 -0.49 -10.31
CA GLY A 64 3.43 -1.76 -9.63
C GLY A 64 4.47 -2.01 -8.52
N TYR A 65 4.92 -0.93 -7.85
CA TYR A 65 5.85 -1.04 -6.73
C TYR A 65 5.29 -1.94 -5.64
N GLU A 66 6.12 -2.83 -5.16
CA GLU A 66 5.76 -3.76 -4.10
C GLU A 66 6.20 -3.19 -2.75
N SER A 67 5.23 -2.77 -1.95
CA SER A 67 5.45 -2.38 -0.56
C SER A 67 5.48 -3.61 0.32
N THR A 68 6.41 -3.66 1.27
CA THR A 68 6.63 -4.83 2.13
C THR A 68 6.61 -4.47 3.61
N GLY A 69 6.12 -5.40 4.42
CA GLY A 69 6.17 -5.26 5.87
C GLY A 69 5.53 -3.98 6.38
N SER A 70 6.23 -3.29 7.26
CA SER A 70 5.79 -2.03 7.87
C SER A 70 5.67 -0.87 6.88
N GLU A 71 6.34 -0.94 5.73
CA GLU A 71 6.18 0.05 4.67
C GLU A 71 4.72 0.13 4.18
N CYS A 72 3.98 -0.99 4.19
CA CYS A 72 2.56 -1.00 3.84
C CYS A 72 1.74 -0.03 4.72
N VAL A 73 2.12 0.14 5.99
CA VAL A 73 1.49 1.11 6.88
C VAL A 73 1.94 2.52 6.53
N ARG A 74 3.24 2.74 6.32
CA ARG A 74 3.81 4.04 5.98
C ARG A 74 3.17 4.64 4.73
N VAL A 75 2.93 3.83 3.71
CA VAL A 75 2.33 4.28 2.44
C VAL A 75 0.79 4.24 2.42
N GLY A 76 0.14 3.87 3.52
CA GLY A 76 -1.31 3.90 3.66
C GLY A 76 -2.07 2.67 3.12
N LEU A 77 -1.38 1.61 2.70
CA LEU A 77 -1.98 0.36 2.23
C LEU A 77 -2.46 -0.53 3.38
N ALA A 78 -1.82 -0.44 4.54
CA ALA A 78 -2.24 -1.09 5.77
C ALA A 78 -2.50 -0.04 6.87
N THR A 79 -3.18 -0.44 7.94
CA THR A 79 -3.51 0.43 9.08
C THR A 79 -2.66 0.13 10.30
N HIS A 80 -2.18 -1.11 10.42
CA HIS A 80 -1.44 -1.58 11.60
C HIS A 80 -0.35 -2.56 11.16
N PHE A 81 0.73 -2.61 11.94
CA PHE A 81 1.80 -3.58 11.76
C PHE A 81 1.97 -4.42 13.03
N VAL A 82 1.97 -5.73 12.89
CA VAL A 82 2.09 -6.70 13.98
C VAL A 82 3.07 -7.79 13.55
N PRO A 83 3.99 -8.24 14.41
CA PRO A 83 4.83 -9.41 14.11
C PRO A 83 3.98 -10.63 13.80
N SER A 84 4.33 -11.39 12.77
CA SER A 84 3.55 -12.55 12.32
C SER A 84 3.38 -13.61 13.42
N GLU A 85 4.36 -13.78 14.29
CA GLU A 85 4.32 -14.65 15.44
C GLU A 85 3.21 -14.31 16.44
N ARG A 86 2.76 -13.05 16.46
CA ARG A 86 1.70 -12.54 17.33
C ARG A 86 0.31 -12.52 16.71
N LEU A 87 0.17 -12.91 15.44
CA LEU A 87 -1.15 -12.96 14.77
C LEU A 87 -2.13 -13.88 15.50
N GLY A 88 -1.64 -14.98 16.09
CA GLY A 88 -2.46 -15.89 16.88
C GLY A 88 -3.12 -15.19 18.10
N GLU A 89 -2.44 -14.23 18.71
CA GLU A 89 -3.02 -13.42 19.80
C GLU A 89 -4.12 -12.50 19.27
N VAL A 90 -3.91 -11.91 18.09
CA VAL A 90 -4.91 -11.06 17.42
C VAL A 90 -6.17 -11.84 17.10
N VAL A 91 -6.02 -13.05 16.52
CA VAL A 91 -7.17 -13.93 16.17
C VAL A 91 -7.96 -14.31 17.42
N LYS A 92 -7.28 -14.85 18.44
CA LYS A 92 -7.95 -15.21 19.71
C LYS A 92 -8.68 -14.04 20.34
N GLY A 93 -8.08 -12.89 20.22
CA GLY A 93 -8.68 -11.69 20.73
C GLY A 93 -9.91 -11.25 19.93
N ILE A 94 -9.91 -11.36 18.61
CA ILE A 94 -11.10 -11.10 17.78
C ILE A 94 -12.22 -12.07 18.19
N GLU A 95 -11.91 -13.36 18.35
CA GLU A 95 -12.87 -14.41 18.74
C GLU A 95 -13.50 -14.08 20.10
N ALA A 96 -12.67 -13.81 21.12
CA ALA A 96 -13.17 -13.46 22.45
C ALA A 96 -13.96 -12.14 22.48
N GLY A 97 -13.56 -11.17 21.66
CA GLY A 97 -14.25 -9.88 21.57
C GLY A 97 -15.51 -9.90 20.73
N ALA A 98 -15.68 -10.94 19.89
CA ALA A 98 -16.88 -11.10 19.06
C ALA A 98 -18.07 -11.68 19.84
N GLU A 99 -17.83 -12.34 20.96
CA GLU A 99 -18.89 -12.85 21.82
C GLU A 99 -19.73 -11.69 22.38
N GLY A 100 -20.99 -11.58 21.95
CA GLY A 100 -21.96 -10.58 22.42
C GLY A 100 -21.97 -9.24 21.65
N ILE A 101 -21.22 -9.10 20.56
CA ILE A 101 -21.27 -7.89 19.72
C ILE A 101 -22.49 -7.96 18.79
N ALA A 102 -23.36 -6.95 18.90
CA ALA A 102 -24.44 -6.77 17.91
C ALA A 102 -23.87 -6.29 16.57
N PRO A 103 -24.30 -6.85 15.41
CA PRO A 103 -23.84 -6.42 14.10
C PRO A 103 -24.07 -4.91 13.87
N GLY A 104 -23.05 -4.19 13.40
CA GLY A 104 -23.22 -2.88 12.77
C GLY A 104 -22.94 -1.64 13.63
N LYS A 105 -22.40 -1.73 14.85
CA LYS A 105 -22.25 -0.54 15.72
C LYS A 105 -20.82 -0.09 16.06
N GLY A 106 -19.83 -0.45 15.29
CA GLY A 106 -18.43 0.05 15.52
C GLY A 106 -17.78 -0.45 16.83
N GLU A 107 -18.48 -1.26 17.62
CA GLU A 107 -17.97 -1.83 18.87
C GLU A 107 -16.81 -2.80 18.59
N GLY A 108 -16.90 -3.61 17.53
CA GLY A 108 -15.83 -4.50 17.11
C GLY A 108 -14.52 -3.75 16.81
N ARG A 109 -14.62 -2.55 16.23
CA ARG A 109 -13.44 -1.72 15.96
C ARG A 109 -12.78 -1.23 17.25
N LYS A 110 -13.56 -0.86 18.27
CA LYS A 110 -13.02 -0.41 19.58
C LYS A 110 -12.35 -1.57 20.33
N ILE A 111 -12.99 -2.74 20.32
CA ILE A 111 -12.46 -3.94 20.96
C ILE A 111 -11.15 -4.35 20.29
N LEU A 112 -11.16 -4.47 18.97
CA LEU A 112 -9.97 -4.83 18.19
C LEU A 112 -8.84 -3.79 18.38
N GLY A 113 -9.17 -2.50 18.37
CA GLY A 113 -8.21 -1.43 18.65
C GLY A 113 -7.58 -1.52 20.03
N GLY A 114 -8.36 -1.86 21.07
CA GLY A 114 -7.85 -2.08 22.42
C GLY A 114 -6.90 -3.28 22.53
N MET A 115 -7.15 -4.32 21.76
CA MET A 115 -6.33 -5.54 21.74
C MET A 115 -5.05 -5.33 20.96
N LEU A 116 -5.15 -4.66 19.82
CA LEU A 116 -3.98 -4.36 18.97
C LEU A 116 -2.93 -3.54 19.71
N LYS A 117 -3.31 -2.63 20.61
CA LYS A 117 -2.36 -1.84 21.40
C LYS A 117 -1.30 -2.66 22.14
N ARG A 118 -1.57 -3.92 22.44
CA ARG A 118 -0.63 -4.81 23.15
C ARG A 118 0.39 -5.48 22.23
N VAL A 119 0.09 -5.59 20.94
CA VAL A 119 0.87 -6.34 19.96
C VAL A 119 1.39 -5.47 18.83
N LEU A 120 0.89 -4.23 18.71
CA LEU A 120 1.20 -3.28 17.67
C LEU A 120 2.64 -2.79 17.77
N ILE A 121 3.33 -2.72 16.63
CA ILE A 121 4.55 -1.94 16.49
C ILE A 121 4.17 -0.55 15.98
N GLU A 122 4.38 0.46 16.80
CA GLU A 122 4.07 1.86 16.48
C GLU A 122 5.23 2.57 15.76
N ASP A 123 6.46 2.12 16.02
CA ASP A 123 7.66 2.69 15.40
C ASP A 123 7.82 2.14 13.98
N ILE A 124 7.15 2.81 13.04
CA ILE A 124 7.24 2.49 11.61
C ILE A 124 8.41 3.29 11.00
N PRO A 125 9.40 2.63 10.40
CA PRO A 125 10.53 3.32 9.78
C PRO A 125 10.10 4.34 8.74
N ILE A 126 10.61 5.57 8.87
CA ILE A 126 10.41 6.65 7.89
C ILE A 126 11.42 6.53 6.74
N ARG A 127 11.04 7.02 5.56
CA ARG A 127 11.89 7.08 4.36
C ARG A 127 11.77 8.47 3.72
N PRO A 128 12.29 9.53 4.41
CA PRO A 128 12.06 10.90 4.00
C PRO A 128 12.60 11.19 2.59
N ASP A 129 13.72 10.58 2.20
CA ASP A 129 14.30 10.77 0.87
C ASP A 129 13.39 10.19 -0.22
N MET A 130 12.90 8.97 -0.02
CA MET A 130 11.93 8.34 -0.92
C MET A 130 10.60 9.09 -0.97
N ASP A 131 10.11 9.54 0.19
CA ASP A 131 8.85 10.27 0.28
C ASP A 131 8.94 11.61 -0.47
N ALA A 132 10.04 12.36 -0.28
CA ALA A 132 10.31 13.60 -1.00
C ALA A 132 10.46 13.36 -2.51
N TRP A 133 11.15 12.30 -2.90
CA TRP A 133 11.32 11.93 -4.29
C TRP A 133 9.98 11.58 -4.95
N VAL A 134 9.15 10.73 -4.32
CA VAL A 134 7.82 10.37 -4.84
C VAL A 134 6.96 11.63 -4.97
N GLN A 135 6.95 12.52 -3.97
CA GLN A 135 6.19 13.76 -3.99
C GLN A 135 6.68 14.76 -5.06
N THR A 136 7.92 14.67 -5.48
CA THR A 136 8.47 15.53 -6.54
C THR A 136 8.05 15.08 -7.92
N TYR A 137 8.08 13.78 -8.18
CA TYR A 137 7.96 13.27 -9.54
C TYR A 137 6.56 12.82 -9.94
N PHE A 138 5.70 12.41 -9.00
CA PHE A 138 4.45 11.73 -9.33
C PHE A 138 3.17 12.57 -9.25
N PRO A 139 2.98 13.51 -8.32
CA PRO A 139 1.69 14.16 -8.15
C PRO A 139 1.24 14.94 -9.38
N GLY A 140 -0.03 14.74 -9.77
CA GLY A 140 -0.67 15.54 -10.81
C GLY A 140 -0.11 15.37 -12.21
N ARG A 141 0.60 14.28 -12.49
CA ARG A 141 1.11 13.97 -13.84
C ARG A 141 -0.03 13.63 -14.78
N THR A 142 -0.02 14.28 -15.92
CA THR A 142 -0.98 14.05 -17.02
C THR A 142 -0.34 13.28 -18.19
N SER A 143 0.98 13.09 -18.16
CA SER A 143 1.74 12.40 -19.19
C SER A 143 2.83 11.51 -18.59
N VAL A 144 2.79 10.23 -18.93
CA VAL A 144 3.84 9.27 -18.57
C VAL A 144 5.13 9.54 -19.36
N LEU A 145 5.04 10.09 -20.58
CA LEU A 145 6.21 10.43 -21.38
C LEU A 145 7.01 11.54 -20.71
N ASP A 146 6.35 12.58 -20.20
CA ASP A 146 7.01 13.67 -19.47
C ASP A 146 7.66 13.15 -18.18
N LEU A 147 6.98 12.24 -17.48
CA LEU A 147 7.56 11.57 -16.31
C LEU A 147 8.83 10.79 -16.67
N LEU A 148 8.83 10.06 -17.79
CA LEU A 148 10.00 9.31 -18.24
C LEU A 148 11.16 10.24 -18.62
N GLU A 149 10.89 11.40 -19.21
CA GLU A 149 11.91 12.39 -19.52
C GLU A 149 12.51 12.99 -18.24
N ASP A 150 11.68 13.37 -17.28
CA ASP A 150 12.14 13.86 -15.98
C ASP A 150 12.99 12.83 -15.24
N LEU A 151 12.61 11.57 -15.26
CA LEU A 151 13.37 10.48 -14.62
C LEU A 151 14.73 10.24 -15.28
N LYS A 152 14.86 10.46 -16.59
CA LYS A 152 16.16 10.40 -17.29
C LYS A 152 17.12 11.51 -16.87
N GLN A 153 16.58 12.69 -16.58
CA GLN A 153 17.34 13.87 -16.20
C GLN A 153 17.55 13.98 -14.68
N CYS A 154 17.02 13.04 -13.92
CA CYS A 154 17.06 13.02 -12.48
C CYS A 154 18.51 12.94 -11.96
N SER A 155 18.90 13.90 -11.14
CA SER A 155 20.22 13.96 -10.48
C SER A 155 20.20 13.52 -9.01
N ILE A 156 18.98 13.42 -8.43
CA ILE A 156 18.75 13.04 -7.04
C ILE A 156 18.26 11.58 -7.03
N GLU A 157 18.79 10.75 -6.15
CA GLU A 157 18.39 9.34 -6.06
C GLU A 157 18.50 8.59 -7.41
N GLN A 158 19.62 8.71 -8.08
CA GLN A 158 19.86 8.20 -9.45
C GLN A 158 19.48 6.70 -9.61
N GLU A 159 19.79 5.88 -8.62
CA GLU A 159 19.43 4.44 -8.67
C GLU A 159 17.91 4.23 -8.64
N LEU A 160 17.19 5.02 -7.82
CA LEU A 160 15.74 4.97 -7.74
C LEU A 160 15.11 5.47 -9.05
N CYS A 161 15.59 6.60 -9.58
CA CYS A 161 15.14 7.13 -10.87
C CYS A 161 15.33 6.13 -11.99
N LYS A 162 16.52 5.54 -12.09
CA LYS A 162 16.83 4.50 -13.09
C LYS A 162 15.95 3.27 -12.92
N GLY A 163 15.81 2.76 -11.70
CA GLY A 163 15.00 1.58 -11.43
C GLY A 163 13.53 1.78 -11.76
N VAL A 164 12.99 2.98 -11.50
CA VAL A 164 11.60 3.33 -11.85
C VAL A 164 11.47 3.56 -13.35
N PHE A 165 12.40 4.25 -13.99
CA PHE A 165 12.43 4.43 -15.43
C PHE A 165 12.43 3.09 -16.16
N ASP A 166 13.31 2.17 -15.77
CA ASP A 166 13.40 0.83 -16.38
C ASP A 166 12.09 0.05 -16.21
N ARG A 167 11.47 0.15 -15.04
CA ARG A 167 10.16 -0.47 -14.81
C ARG A 167 9.08 0.11 -15.72
N LEU A 168 8.93 1.43 -15.76
CA LEU A 168 7.90 2.08 -16.58
C LEU A 168 8.09 1.81 -18.07
N SER A 169 9.34 1.80 -18.54
CA SER A 169 9.69 1.48 -19.95
C SER A 169 9.31 0.05 -20.35
N GLN A 170 9.16 -0.86 -19.41
CA GLN A 170 8.74 -2.25 -19.61
C GLN A 170 7.23 -2.46 -19.46
N ARG A 171 6.47 -1.43 -19.09
CA ARG A 171 5.01 -1.53 -18.94
C ARG A 171 4.33 -1.43 -20.29
N SER A 172 3.13 -2.00 -20.36
CA SER A 172 2.28 -1.80 -21.55
C SER A 172 1.95 -0.31 -21.71
N PRO A 173 2.23 0.29 -22.88
CA PRO A 173 1.91 1.71 -23.10
C PRO A 173 0.43 2.03 -22.88
N SER A 174 -0.48 1.14 -23.27
CA SER A 174 -1.92 1.32 -23.07
C SER A 174 -2.37 1.21 -21.60
N ALA A 175 -1.58 0.54 -20.75
CA ALA A 175 -1.91 0.37 -19.33
C ALA A 175 -1.40 1.52 -18.44
N VAL A 176 -0.46 2.33 -18.94
CA VAL A 176 0.13 3.46 -18.20
C VAL A 176 -0.32 4.82 -18.71
N VAL A 177 -1.15 4.86 -19.75
CA VAL A 177 -1.81 6.12 -20.18
C VAL A 177 -2.95 6.41 -19.21
N ILE A 178 -2.82 7.51 -18.54
CA ILE A 178 -3.81 8.02 -17.57
C ILE A 178 -4.64 9.11 -18.23
#